data_1c315c958bd95f6c7085c9ed0e6d14c0
#
_entry.id   1c315c958bd95f6c7085c9ed0e6d14c0
#
_cell.length_a   1.000
_cell.length_b   1.000
_cell.length_c   1.000
_cell.angle_alpha   90.00
_cell.angle_beta   90.00
_cell.angle_gamma   90.00
#
_symmetry.space_group_name_H-M   'P 1'
#
loop_
_entity.id
_entity.type
_entity.pdbx_description
1 polymer ?
#
loop_
_entity_poly.entity_id
_entity_poly.type
_entity_poly.pdbx_seq_one_letter_code
_entity_poly.pdbx_strand_id
1 'polypeptide(L)'
;MHWHKNNRRGFTLIELLVVIAILGIAAAAVALSVSRSDGRLLQEETARLGALFRIAQDEARITGRTLVWEADLEGYRFRPLDEEAARDWNDEILRPRTWPFAVLGIEGGRIVFGREPLLDPATLRIATAEREARLALDAFGTLRLTE
;
A
#
# COMPACT_ATOMS: atom_id res chain seq x y z
N MET A 1 49.65 49.93 17.32
CA MET A 1 48.27 50.06 16.81
C MET A 1 48.14 49.10 15.65
N HIS A 2 47.60 47.85 15.88
CA HIS A 2 47.49 46.82 14.87
C HIS A 2 46.07 46.81 14.31
N TRP A 3 45.95 47.17 13.03
CA TRP A 3 44.70 47.07 12.29
C TRP A 3 44.47 45.64 11.86
N HIS A 4 43.49 44.94 12.43
CA HIS A 4 43.02 43.66 11.92
C HIS A 4 42.24 43.90 10.62
N LYS A 5 42.84 43.47 9.51
CA LYS A 5 42.20 43.41 8.19
C LYS A 5 41.12 42.33 8.19
N ASN A 6 39.88 42.77 8.38
CA ASN A 6 38.72 41.85 8.33
C ASN A 6 38.52 41.42 6.85
N ASN A 7 38.99 40.24 6.52
CA ASN A 7 38.84 39.65 5.19
C ASN A 7 37.40 39.19 5.03
N ARG A 8 36.46 40.06 4.66
CA ARG A 8 35.11 39.69 4.25
C ARG A 8 35.21 39.03 2.90
N ARG A 9 35.30 37.68 2.89
CA ARG A 9 35.18 36.89 1.66
C ARG A 9 33.72 36.97 1.24
N GLY A 10 33.41 37.67 0.15
CA GLY A 10 32.12 37.68 -0.49
C GLY A 10 31.88 36.30 -1.16
N PHE A 11 30.66 35.84 -1.08
CA PHE A 11 30.21 34.64 -1.80
C PHE A 11 30.30 34.90 -3.32
N THR A 12 30.91 34.02 -4.07
CA THR A 12 31.00 34.16 -5.53
C THR A 12 29.70 33.65 -6.16
N LEU A 13 29.29 34.26 -7.28
CA LEU A 13 28.08 33.87 -8.01
C LEU A 13 28.16 32.40 -8.46
N ILE A 14 29.36 31.91 -8.79
CA ILE A 14 29.59 30.53 -9.17
C ILE A 14 29.40 29.57 -8.00
N GLU A 15 29.78 29.96 -6.79
CA GLU A 15 29.60 29.15 -5.59
C GLU A 15 28.11 28.96 -5.28
N LEU A 16 27.30 30.03 -5.42
CA LEU A 16 25.85 29.95 -5.28
C LEU A 16 25.23 29.03 -6.35
N LEU A 17 25.69 29.14 -7.59
CA LEU A 17 25.22 28.33 -8.71
C LEU A 17 25.51 26.82 -8.49
N VAL A 18 26.72 26.50 -8.03
CA VAL A 18 27.10 25.13 -7.70
C VAL A 18 26.26 24.56 -6.54
N VAL A 19 26.01 25.34 -5.50
CA VAL A 19 25.17 24.92 -4.37
C VAL A 19 23.75 24.61 -4.84
N ILE A 20 23.15 25.48 -5.66
CA ILE A 20 21.79 25.25 -6.20
C ILE A 20 21.77 24.01 -7.09
N ALA A 21 22.79 23.79 -7.91
CA ALA A 21 22.89 22.59 -8.75
C ALA A 21 22.97 21.30 -7.91
N ILE A 22 23.79 21.29 -6.87
CA ILE A 22 23.91 20.14 -5.96
C ILE A 22 22.59 19.89 -5.22
N LEU A 23 21.94 20.92 -4.71
CA LEU A 23 20.64 20.81 -4.04
C LEU A 23 19.56 20.28 -5.00
N GLY A 24 19.55 20.73 -6.26
CA GLY A 24 18.65 20.24 -7.29
C GLY A 24 18.83 18.74 -7.58
N ILE A 25 20.08 18.29 -7.74
CA ILE A 25 20.42 16.88 -7.96
C ILE A 25 20.03 16.04 -6.73
N ALA A 26 20.34 16.51 -5.53
CA ALA A 26 19.99 15.81 -4.29
C ALA A 26 18.47 15.67 -4.14
N ALA A 27 17.71 16.74 -4.40
CA ALA A 27 16.25 16.70 -4.35
C ALA A 27 15.66 15.73 -5.38
N ALA A 28 16.18 15.70 -6.59
CA ALA A 28 15.76 14.77 -7.64
C ALA A 28 16.05 13.30 -7.25
N ALA A 29 17.21 13.03 -6.65
CA ALA A 29 17.59 11.68 -6.19
C ALA A 29 16.66 11.18 -5.08
N VAL A 30 16.26 12.04 -4.14
CA VAL A 30 15.31 11.71 -3.08
C VAL A 30 13.93 11.41 -3.68
N ALA A 31 13.42 12.23 -4.60
CA ALA A 31 12.14 12.01 -5.25
C ALA A 31 12.08 10.66 -5.98
N LEU A 32 13.14 10.30 -6.73
CA LEU A 32 13.23 9.01 -7.42
C LEU A 32 13.30 7.81 -6.47
N SER A 33 13.87 7.98 -5.29
CA SER A 33 13.99 6.92 -4.28
C SER A 33 12.64 6.58 -3.64
N VAL A 34 11.81 7.58 -3.38
CA VAL A 34 10.46 7.40 -2.81
C VAL A 34 9.57 6.64 -3.78
N SER A 35 9.52 7.03 -5.06
CA SER A 35 8.69 6.37 -6.07
C SER A 35 8.99 4.88 -6.28
N ARG A 36 10.27 4.49 -6.19
CA ARG A 36 10.67 3.08 -6.31
C ARG A 36 10.23 2.24 -5.10
N SER A 37 10.19 2.83 -3.91
CA SER A 37 9.79 2.13 -2.70
C SER A 37 8.30 1.79 -2.69
N ASP A 38 7.43 2.71 -3.13
CA ASP A 38 5.98 2.52 -3.13
C ASP A 38 5.55 1.44 -4.13
N GLY A 39 6.20 1.38 -5.31
CA GLY A 39 5.95 0.32 -6.27
C GLY A 39 6.28 -1.08 -5.76
N ARG A 40 7.38 -1.22 -5.04
CA ARG A 40 7.77 -2.48 -4.43
C ARG A 40 6.83 -2.85 -3.27
N LEU A 41 6.52 -1.90 -2.41
CA LEU A 41 5.58 -2.10 -1.30
C LEU A 41 4.20 -2.53 -1.81
N LEU A 42 3.72 -1.95 -2.89
CA LEU A 42 2.46 -2.34 -3.52
C LEU A 42 2.50 -3.77 -4.06
N GLN A 43 3.61 -4.19 -4.70
CA GLN A 43 3.77 -5.57 -5.18
C GLN A 43 3.82 -6.56 -4.01
N GLU A 44 4.57 -6.26 -2.96
CA GLU A 44 4.66 -7.08 -1.76
C GLU A 44 3.29 -7.21 -1.08
N GLU A 45 2.54 -6.10 -0.99
CA GLU A 45 1.20 -6.11 -0.40
C GLU A 45 0.19 -6.85 -1.28
N THR A 46 0.27 -6.73 -2.61
CA THR A 46 -0.55 -7.52 -3.54
C THR A 46 -0.31 -9.02 -3.37
N ALA A 47 0.94 -9.44 -3.26
CA ALA A 47 1.28 -10.85 -3.03
C ALA A 47 0.76 -11.34 -1.67
N ARG A 48 0.87 -10.52 -0.63
CA ARG A 48 0.33 -10.79 0.71
C ARG A 48 -1.20 -10.93 0.69
N LEU A 49 -1.90 -9.98 0.07
CA LEU A 49 -3.36 -10.03 -0.07
C LEU A 49 -3.80 -11.29 -0.81
N GLY A 50 -3.13 -11.65 -1.90
CA GLY A 50 -3.43 -12.89 -2.64
C GLY A 50 -3.26 -14.15 -1.77
N ALA A 51 -2.27 -14.19 -0.88
CA ALA A 51 -2.12 -15.28 0.07
C ALA A 51 -3.24 -15.29 1.12
N LEU A 52 -3.58 -14.13 1.68
CA LEU A 52 -4.65 -13.99 2.67
C LEU A 52 -6.03 -14.31 2.09
N PHE A 53 -6.29 -13.96 0.84
CA PHE A 53 -7.56 -14.31 0.16
C PHE A 53 -7.72 -15.82 0.00
N ARG A 54 -6.64 -16.54 -0.33
CA ARG A 54 -6.68 -18.01 -0.37
C ARG A 54 -6.95 -18.61 1.00
N ILE A 55 -6.29 -18.11 2.04
CA ILE A 55 -6.53 -18.55 3.43
C ILE A 55 -7.98 -18.28 3.84
N ALA A 56 -8.51 -17.09 3.55
CA ALA A 56 -9.89 -16.74 3.86
C ALA A 56 -10.90 -17.63 3.10
N GLN A 57 -10.60 -17.96 1.84
CA GLN A 57 -11.43 -18.87 1.06
C GLN A 57 -11.41 -20.29 1.63
N ASP A 58 -10.25 -20.80 2.01
CA ASP A 58 -10.11 -22.13 2.61
C ASP A 58 -10.80 -22.18 3.98
N GLU A 59 -10.63 -21.15 4.81
CA GLU A 59 -11.31 -21.03 6.10
C GLU A 59 -12.84 -21.01 5.95
N ALA A 60 -13.35 -20.22 5.01
CA ALA A 60 -14.78 -20.15 4.72
C ALA A 60 -15.34 -21.50 4.28
N ARG A 61 -14.58 -22.27 3.48
CA ARG A 61 -14.99 -23.61 3.01
C ARG A 61 -14.96 -24.66 4.11
N ILE A 62 -13.92 -24.65 4.94
CA ILE A 62 -13.73 -25.61 6.02
C ILE A 62 -14.77 -25.39 7.14
N THR A 63 -14.95 -24.16 7.57
CA THR A 63 -15.83 -23.81 8.68
C THR A 63 -17.30 -23.66 8.25
N GLY A 64 -17.53 -23.46 6.94
CA GLY A 64 -18.83 -23.13 6.39
C GLY A 64 -19.32 -21.72 6.75
N ARG A 65 -18.45 -20.88 7.26
CA ARG A 65 -18.73 -19.47 7.58
C ARG A 65 -18.44 -18.60 6.37
N THR A 66 -19.29 -17.63 6.12
CA THR A 66 -19.01 -16.60 5.13
C THR A 66 -18.12 -15.55 5.76
N LEU A 67 -16.96 -15.29 5.14
CA LEU A 67 -16.04 -14.23 5.52
C LEU A 67 -16.16 -13.06 4.56
N VAL A 68 -15.92 -11.87 5.06
CA VAL A 68 -15.88 -10.64 4.28
C VAL A 68 -14.53 -9.97 4.51
N TRP A 69 -13.88 -9.58 3.42
CA TRP A 69 -12.78 -8.65 3.43
C TRP A 69 -13.30 -7.25 3.15
N GLU A 70 -12.91 -6.30 3.98
CA GLU A 70 -13.26 -4.89 3.85
C GLU A 70 -11.99 -4.05 3.95
N ALA A 71 -11.87 -3.08 3.06
CA ALA A 71 -10.76 -2.15 3.02
C ALA A 71 -11.22 -0.70 2.95
N ASP A 72 -10.48 0.16 3.62
CA ASP A 72 -10.63 1.62 3.63
C ASP A 72 -9.27 2.32 3.42
N LEU A 73 -9.21 3.62 3.60
CA LEU A 73 -7.99 4.40 3.39
C LEU A 73 -6.87 4.07 4.41
N GLU A 74 -7.22 3.54 5.57
CA GLU A 74 -6.27 3.25 6.65
C GLU A 74 -5.71 1.83 6.55
N GLY A 75 -6.55 0.88 6.08
CA GLY A 75 -6.16 -0.51 6.04
C GLY A 75 -7.25 -1.45 5.56
N TYR A 76 -7.15 -2.69 6.00
CA TYR A 76 -8.13 -3.72 5.67
C TYR A 76 -8.29 -4.74 6.79
N ARG A 77 -9.42 -5.43 6.76
CA ARG A 77 -9.74 -6.47 7.73
C ARG A 77 -10.56 -7.59 7.11
N PHE A 78 -10.45 -8.75 7.71
CA PHE A 78 -11.34 -9.88 7.48
C PHE A 78 -12.26 -10.06 8.69
N ARG A 79 -13.51 -10.40 8.46
CA ARG A 79 -14.44 -10.74 9.53
C ARG A 79 -15.52 -11.68 9.01
N PRO A 80 -16.17 -12.45 9.88
CA PRO A 80 -17.40 -13.14 9.52
C PRO A 80 -18.48 -12.16 9.05
N LEU A 81 -19.28 -12.57 8.07
CA LEU A 81 -20.43 -11.80 7.59
C LEU A 81 -21.52 -11.73 8.68
N ASP A 82 -21.65 -12.80 9.45
CA ASP A 82 -22.55 -12.85 10.61
C ASP A 82 -22.00 -11.97 11.74
N GLU A 83 -22.83 -11.03 12.22
CA GLU A 83 -22.40 -10.06 13.23
C GLU A 83 -22.17 -10.67 14.60
N GLU A 84 -22.89 -11.73 14.96
CA GLU A 84 -22.69 -12.42 16.22
C GLU A 84 -21.35 -13.15 16.23
N ALA A 85 -21.03 -13.88 15.15
CA ALA A 85 -19.73 -14.50 14.96
C ALA A 85 -18.58 -13.48 14.85
N ALA A 86 -18.85 -12.28 14.35
CA ALA A 86 -17.85 -11.22 14.22
C ALA A 86 -17.42 -10.60 15.55
N ARG A 87 -18.26 -10.67 16.60
CA ARG A 87 -17.95 -10.10 17.93
C ARG A 87 -16.77 -10.79 18.61
N ASP A 88 -16.69 -12.12 18.45
CA ASP A 88 -15.67 -12.95 19.07
C ASP A 88 -14.58 -13.35 18.07
N TRP A 89 -14.60 -12.76 16.86
CA TRP A 89 -13.63 -13.06 15.81
C TRP A 89 -12.26 -12.52 16.17
N ASN A 90 -11.34 -13.44 16.40
CA ASN A 90 -9.94 -13.15 16.66
C ASN A 90 -9.05 -14.18 15.97
N ASP A 91 -8.69 -13.91 14.71
CA ASP A 91 -7.80 -14.77 13.93
C ASP A 91 -6.42 -14.09 13.80
N GLU A 92 -5.35 -14.83 14.11
CA GLU A 92 -3.99 -14.30 14.09
C GLU A 92 -3.49 -14.03 12.68
N ILE A 93 -3.95 -14.80 11.68
CA ILE A 93 -3.52 -14.70 10.29
C ILE A 93 -4.36 -13.62 9.58
N LEU A 94 -5.67 -13.68 9.73
CA LEU A 94 -6.64 -12.79 9.11
C LEU A 94 -6.93 -11.52 9.93
N ARG A 95 -6.02 -11.14 10.82
CA ARG A 95 -6.13 -9.94 11.65
C ARG A 95 -6.18 -8.66 10.82
N PRO A 96 -6.77 -7.57 11.35
CA PRO A 96 -6.72 -6.25 10.72
C PRO A 96 -5.29 -5.79 10.47
N ARG A 97 -5.07 -5.10 9.34
CA ARG A 97 -3.77 -4.57 8.91
C ARG A 97 -3.92 -3.16 8.35
N THR A 98 -2.89 -2.35 8.54
CA THR A 98 -2.75 -1.04 7.90
C THR A 98 -2.00 -1.17 6.58
N TRP A 99 -2.28 -0.27 5.64
CA TRP A 99 -1.51 -0.19 4.40
C TRP A 99 -0.06 0.22 4.69
N PRO A 100 0.94 -0.39 4.03
CA PRO A 100 2.34 0.01 4.20
C PRO A 100 2.71 1.29 3.42
N PHE A 101 1.73 1.91 2.75
CA PHE A 101 1.85 3.15 1.97
C PHE A 101 0.58 4.00 2.16
N ALA A 102 0.66 5.28 1.80
CA ALA A 102 -0.49 6.18 1.89
C ALA A 102 -1.50 5.89 0.78
N VAL A 103 -2.75 5.60 1.15
CA VAL A 103 -3.89 5.39 0.26
C VAL A 103 -4.74 6.65 0.24
N LEU A 104 -4.97 7.20 -0.95
CA LEU A 104 -5.79 8.41 -1.16
C LEU A 104 -7.20 8.07 -1.64
N GLY A 105 -7.38 6.89 -2.22
CA GLY A 105 -8.68 6.41 -2.70
C GLY A 105 -8.68 4.90 -2.85
N ILE A 106 -9.84 4.30 -2.59
CA ILE A 106 -10.05 2.86 -2.74
C ILE A 106 -11.44 2.61 -3.34
N GLU A 107 -11.50 1.74 -4.35
CA GLU A 107 -12.74 1.25 -4.94
C GLU A 107 -12.72 -0.28 -5.00
N GLY A 108 -13.88 -0.91 -4.83
CA GLY A 108 -13.99 -2.37 -4.79
C GLY A 108 -13.45 -2.97 -3.49
N GLY A 109 -13.38 -2.20 -2.41
CA GLY A 109 -12.83 -2.58 -1.11
C GLY A 109 -13.70 -3.55 -0.32
N ARG A 110 -14.50 -4.40 -0.98
CA ARG A 110 -15.30 -5.45 -0.33
C ARG A 110 -15.34 -6.71 -1.17
N ILE A 111 -14.90 -7.83 -0.58
CA ILE A 111 -14.89 -9.16 -1.21
C ILE A 111 -15.48 -10.16 -0.22
N VAL A 112 -16.30 -11.09 -0.72
CA VAL A 112 -16.97 -12.10 0.07
C VAL A 112 -16.41 -13.47 -0.26
N PHE A 113 -16.06 -14.24 0.78
CA PHE A 113 -15.56 -15.61 0.70
C PHE A 113 -16.61 -16.55 1.29
N GLY A 114 -17.10 -17.48 0.49
CA GLY A 114 -18.13 -18.41 0.87
C GLY A 114 -17.71 -19.88 0.72
N ARG A 115 -18.67 -20.77 0.82
CA ARG A 115 -18.47 -22.22 0.65
C ARG A 115 -18.17 -22.62 -0.80
N GLU A 116 -18.52 -21.77 -1.75
CA GLU A 116 -18.40 -22.08 -3.16
C GLU A 116 -16.91 -22.17 -3.56
N PRO A 117 -16.56 -23.08 -4.46
CA PRO A 117 -15.16 -23.27 -4.87
C PRO A 117 -14.63 -22.12 -5.71
N LEU A 118 -15.52 -21.33 -6.32
CA LEU A 118 -15.17 -20.19 -7.15
C LEU A 118 -15.60 -18.89 -6.45
N LEU A 119 -14.74 -17.90 -6.53
CA LEU A 119 -15.03 -16.54 -6.08
C LEU A 119 -15.69 -15.73 -7.20
N ASP A 120 -16.49 -14.77 -6.83
CA ASP A 120 -16.92 -13.74 -7.78
C ASP A 120 -15.70 -12.90 -8.17
N PRO A 121 -15.38 -12.79 -9.48
CA PRO A 121 -14.30 -11.95 -9.95
C PRO A 121 -14.51 -10.50 -9.50
N ALA A 122 -13.47 -9.88 -8.97
CA ALA A 122 -13.55 -8.53 -8.45
C ALA A 122 -12.34 -7.69 -8.90
N THR A 123 -12.54 -6.39 -8.95
CA THR A 123 -11.47 -5.44 -9.21
C THR A 123 -11.36 -4.48 -8.03
N LEU A 124 -10.17 -4.40 -7.47
CA LEU A 124 -9.80 -3.44 -6.45
C LEU A 124 -8.94 -2.36 -7.09
N ARG A 125 -9.29 -1.10 -6.89
CA ARG A 125 -8.49 0.06 -7.29
C ARG A 125 -7.95 0.75 -6.06
N ILE A 126 -6.67 1.02 -6.07
CA ILE A 126 -5.97 1.74 -5.00
C ILE A 126 -5.28 2.94 -5.62
N ALA A 127 -5.68 4.14 -5.21
CA ALA A 127 -5.03 5.38 -5.60
C ALA A 127 -4.03 5.80 -4.51
N THR A 128 -2.79 6.04 -4.91
CA THR A 128 -1.74 6.64 -4.08
C THR A 128 -1.37 8.01 -4.63
N ALA A 129 -0.47 8.76 -3.95
CA ALA A 129 -0.01 10.04 -4.44
C ALA A 129 0.71 9.96 -5.81
N GLU A 130 1.26 8.80 -6.15
CA GLU A 130 2.10 8.61 -7.34
C GLU A 130 1.38 7.93 -8.50
N ARG A 131 0.42 7.04 -8.20
CA ARG A 131 -0.27 6.25 -9.22
C ARG A 131 -1.58 5.65 -8.73
N GLU A 132 -2.38 5.22 -9.69
CA GLU A 132 -3.50 4.31 -9.47
C GLU A 132 -3.06 2.88 -9.82
N ALA A 133 -3.36 1.95 -8.92
CA ALA A 133 -3.11 0.54 -9.12
C ALA A 133 -4.44 -0.20 -9.22
N ARG A 134 -4.53 -1.14 -10.16
CA ARG A 134 -5.66 -2.05 -10.31
C ARG A 134 -5.23 -3.46 -9.95
N LEU A 135 -6.00 -4.08 -9.07
CA LEU A 135 -5.82 -5.45 -8.67
C LEU A 135 -7.03 -6.25 -9.14
N ALA A 136 -6.81 -7.21 -10.02
CA ALA A 136 -7.87 -8.09 -10.50
C ALA A 136 -7.82 -9.41 -9.71
N LEU A 137 -8.94 -9.76 -9.10
CA LEU A 137 -9.17 -11.06 -8.45
C LEU A 137 -9.92 -11.95 -9.45
N ASP A 138 -9.34 -13.08 -9.77
CA ASP A 138 -10.01 -14.08 -10.60
C ASP A 138 -10.86 -15.05 -9.77
N ALA A 139 -11.67 -15.86 -10.44
CA ALA A 139 -12.56 -16.82 -9.80
C ALA A 139 -11.81 -17.91 -8.98
N PHE A 140 -10.51 -18.08 -9.18
CA PHE A 140 -9.68 -19.04 -8.44
C PHE A 140 -8.97 -18.43 -7.24
N GLY A 141 -9.27 -17.17 -6.91
CA GLY A 141 -8.63 -16.46 -5.78
C GLY A 141 -7.24 -15.92 -6.10
N THR A 142 -6.86 -15.85 -7.38
CA THR A 142 -5.58 -15.26 -7.78
C THR A 142 -5.74 -13.75 -7.92
N LEU A 143 -4.98 -13.00 -7.13
CA LEU A 143 -4.92 -11.55 -7.21
C LEU A 143 -3.72 -11.14 -8.06
N ARG A 144 -3.97 -10.30 -9.07
CA ARG A 144 -2.94 -9.80 -10.00
C ARG A 144 -2.99 -8.29 -10.08
N LEU A 145 -1.81 -7.67 -10.06
CA LEU A 145 -1.66 -6.27 -10.39
C LEU A 145 -1.82 -6.12 -11.90
N THR A 146 -2.79 -5.29 -12.33
CA THR A 146 -3.01 -4.91 -13.73
C THR A 146 -2.73 -3.41 -13.85
N GLU A 147 -1.95 -3.02 -14.84
CA GLU A 147 -1.67 -1.61 -15.15
C GLU A 147 -2.87 -0.94 -15.86
#